data_55adc4c03fa893f4a0602d4329ec4dc4
#
_entry.id   55adc4c03fa893f4a0602d4329ec4dc4
#
_cell.length_a   1.000
_cell.length_b   1.000
_cell.length_c   1.000
_cell.angle_alpha   90.00
_cell.angle_beta   90.00
_cell.angle_gamma   90.00
#
_symmetry.space_group_name_H-M   'P 1'
#
loop_
_entity.id
_entity.type
_entity.pdbx_description
1 polymer ?
#
loop_
_entity_poly.entity_id
_entity_poly.type
_entity_poly.pdbx_seq_one_letter_code
_entity_poly.pdbx_strand_id
1 'polypeptide(L)'
;MKRTILALLAALLCVLSFAQGSKTTYMVAQRDTCDLFMDVYEPVAIPGDTLDRPTILFVFGGGFIMGRRDDPWVMPWFKLLNENGYRVVSVDYRLGLKGVRMRFDLFHLIQSANYTKKAVDMGVEDVFASVRYLADHPEIGVDMDNIVISGSSAGAMISLSCELEACNRTVRAEILPEGFHFAGVMSFAGAIMSDSGKPAYQRSPCPQLLIHGTKDGAVAYEKIGFGRWGMFGSSYLVKEVLEPKGYTYQIYRYKDHSHDMAANMLANWPEEKRFLEVSVMGGKPLVIDSTVDDPTMPVWQSVTLDDIY
;
A
#
# COMPACT_ATOMS: atom_id res chain seq x y z
N MET A 1 12.59 -14.94 50.37
CA MET A 1 12.85 -15.53 49.07
C MET A 1 11.60 -15.63 48.15
N LYS A 2 10.48 -16.25 48.53
CA LYS A 2 9.28 -16.38 47.66
C LYS A 2 8.66 -15.01 47.23
N ARG A 3 8.66 -13.99 48.14
CA ARG A 3 8.11 -12.65 47.81
C ARG A 3 9.01 -11.84 46.86
N THR A 4 10.33 -12.03 46.91
CA THR A 4 11.32 -11.37 46.03
C THR A 4 11.28 -11.96 44.62
N ILE A 5 11.05 -13.28 44.50
CA ILE A 5 10.91 -13.96 43.19
C ILE A 5 9.63 -13.55 42.51
N LEU A 6 8.51 -13.38 43.26
CA LEU A 6 7.24 -12.91 42.71
C LEU A 6 7.31 -11.47 42.18
N ALA A 7 8.03 -10.60 42.89
CA ALA A 7 8.23 -9.21 42.46
C ALA A 7 9.12 -9.11 41.21
N LEU A 8 10.13 -9.96 41.08
CA LEU A 8 11.00 -10.05 39.89
C LEU A 8 10.24 -10.63 38.67
N LEU A 9 9.37 -11.63 38.89
CA LEU A 9 8.50 -12.16 37.84
C LEU A 9 7.45 -11.14 37.38
N ALA A 10 6.87 -10.38 38.31
CA ALA A 10 5.91 -9.31 37.97
C ALA A 10 6.58 -8.15 37.23
N ALA A 11 7.81 -7.78 37.61
CA ALA A 11 8.62 -6.78 36.91
C ALA A 11 9.01 -7.25 35.50
N LEU A 12 9.35 -8.54 35.34
CA LEU A 12 9.68 -9.14 34.04
C LEU A 12 8.45 -9.22 33.12
N LEU A 13 7.28 -9.54 33.67
CA LEU A 13 6.01 -9.52 32.93
C LEU A 13 5.59 -8.11 32.53
N CYS A 14 5.82 -7.07 33.37
CA CYS A 14 5.62 -5.68 32.99
C CYS A 14 6.57 -5.23 31.87
N VAL A 15 7.85 -5.65 31.90
CA VAL A 15 8.81 -5.30 30.83
C VAL A 15 8.48 -6.00 29.52
N LEU A 16 7.90 -7.20 29.53
CA LEU A 16 7.43 -7.89 28.34
C LEU A 16 6.12 -7.30 27.75
N SER A 17 5.34 -6.58 28.56
CA SER A 17 4.14 -5.87 28.08
C SER A 17 4.43 -4.54 27.35
N PHE A 18 5.63 -3.98 27.46
CA PHE A 18 5.99 -2.72 26.81
C PHE A 18 6.52 -2.86 25.37
N ALA A 19 6.65 -4.08 24.85
CA ALA A 19 7.23 -4.34 23.52
C ALA A 19 6.22 -4.39 22.38
N GLN A 20 4.94 -4.12 22.64
CA GLN A 20 3.92 -4.06 21.59
C GLN A 20 3.42 -2.61 21.51
N GLY A 21 3.64 -1.94 20.37
CA GLY A 21 3.10 -0.61 20.12
C GLY A 21 1.59 -0.58 20.36
N SER A 22 1.08 0.51 20.94
CA SER A 22 -0.35 0.65 21.20
C SER A 22 -1.11 0.77 19.89
N LYS A 23 -2.29 0.13 19.81
CA LYS A 23 -3.23 0.29 18.71
C LYS A 23 -4.40 1.18 19.16
N THR A 24 -4.71 2.20 18.35
CA THR A 24 -5.90 3.02 18.53
C THR A 24 -6.74 2.99 17.26
N THR A 25 -8.05 2.85 17.40
CA THR A 25 -8.98 2.80 16.26
C THR A 25 -9.80 4.09 16.21
N TYR A 26 -9.91 4.68 15.01
CA TYR A 26 -10.69 5.88 14.73
C TYR A 26 -11.73 5.61 13.66
N MET A 27 -12.95 6.14 13.79
CA MET A 27 -13.94 6.16 12.72
C MET A 27 -13.68 7.40 11.85
N VAL A 28 -13.34 7.20 10.59
CA VAL A 28 -12.90 8.28 9.68
C VAL A 28 -13.99 8.78 8.75
N ALA A 29 -14.93 7.92 8.39
CA ALA A 29 -16.05 8.29 7.54
C ALA A 29 -17.24 7.36 7.72
N GLN A 30 -18.43 7.90 7.46
CA GLN A 30 -19.67 7.15 7.37
C GLN A 30 -20.12 7.13 5.91
N ARG A 31 -20.37 5.93 5.38
CA ARG A 31 -20.84 5.73 4.01
C ARG A 31 -22.18 5.02 4.01
N ASP A 32 -22.89 5.08 2.91
CA ASP A 32 -24.20 4.44 2.80
C ASP A 32 -24.16 2.92 3.04
N THR A 33 -23.00 2.29 2.75
CA THR A 33 -22.85 0.84 2.82
C THR A 33 -22.09 0.35 4.05
N CYS A 34 -21.29 1.19 4.68
CA CYS A 34 -20.48 0.85 5.86
C CYS A 34 -19.88 2.09 6.52
N ASP A 35 -19.54 1.96 7.80
CA ASP A 35 -18.62 2.86 8.48
C ASP A 35 -17.18 2.46 8.15
N LEU A 36 -16.32 3.46 7.96
CA LEU A 36 -14.91 3.27 7.67
C LEU A 36 -14.07 3.67 8.88
N PHE A 37 -13.14 2.82 9.22
CA PHE A 37 -12.24 3.02 10.35
C PHE A 37 -10.79 3.00 9.88
N MET A 38 -9.91 3.54 10.70
CA MET A 38 -8.46 3.34 10.61
C MET A 38 -7.92 2.88 11.95
N ASP A 39 -6.90 2.04 11.92
CA ASP A 39 -6.11 1.63 13.07
C ASP A 39 -4.73 2.28 13.00
N VAL A 40 -4.37 2.98 14.07
CA VAL A 40 -3.05 3.59 14.25
C VAL A 40 -2.25 2.69 15.19
N TYR A 41 -1.15 2.16 14.68
CA TYR A 41 -0.18 1.35 15.42
C TYR A 41 1.05 2.20 15.70
N GLU A 42 1.28 2.51 16.97
CA GLU A 42 2.38 3.35 17.39
C GLU A 42 3.73 2.63 17.28
N PRO A 43 4.80 3.33 16.88
CA PRO A 43 6.11 2.74 16.84
C PRO A 43 6.62 2.36 18.23
N VAL A 44 7.48 1.36 18.30
CA VAL A 44 8.24 1.06 19.50
C VAL A 44 9.31 2.14 19.68
N ALA A 45 9.37 2.74 20.86
CA ALA A 45 10.39 3.74 21.15
C ALA A 45 11.80 3.10 21.11
N ILE A 46 12.67 3.65 20.25
CA ILE A 46 14.08 3.22 20.14
C ILE A 46 14.93 4.19 20.95
N PRO A 47 15.56 3.75 22.05
CA PRO A 47 16.34 4.64 22.91
C PRO A 47 17.46 5.37 22.14
N GLY A 48 17.48 6.71 22.23
CA GLY A 48 18.46 7.55 21.56
C GLY A 48 18.22 7.78 20.07
N ASP A 49 17.14 7.25 19.52
CA ASP A 49 16.76 7.49 18.13
C ASP A 49 16.14 8.87 17.96
N THR A 50 16.63 9.62 16.97
CA THR A 50 16.14 10.96 16.61
C THR A 50 15.71 11.05 15.15
N LEU A 51 15.59 9.90 14.47
CA LEU A 51 15.19 9.87 13.07
C LEU A 51 13.72 10.19 12.93
N ASP A 52 13.42 11.14 12.06
CA ASP A 52 12.05 11.45 11.64
C ASP A 52 11.61 10.46 10.54
N ARG A 53 10.90 9.42 10.98
CA ARG A 53 10.45 8.34 10.08
C ARG A 53 9.06 8.65 9.53
N PRO A 54 8.82 8.32 8.25
CA PRO A 54 7.49 8.46 7.68
C PRO A 54 6.47 7.56 8.37
N THR A 55 5.23 8.02 8.39
CA THR A 55 4.09 7.17 8.70
C THR A 55 3.75 6.31 7.50
N ILE A 56 3.61 5.00 7.68
CA ILE A 56 3.20 4.07 6.64
C ILE A 56 1.68 3.98 6.63
N LEU A 57 1.03 4.58 5.63
CA LEU A 57 -0.41 4.48 5.41
C LEU A 57 -0.68 3.23 4.56
N PHE A 58 -1.21 2.19 5.20
CA PHE A 58 -1.41 0.89 4.57
C PHE A 58 -2.84 0.67 4.09
N VAL A 59 -2.97 0.18 2.86
CA VAL A 59 -4.22 -0.19 2.17
C VAL A 59 -4.19 -1.69 1.87
N PHE A 60 -5.09 -2.45 2.46
CA PHE A 60 -5.11 -3.91 2.36
C PHE A 60 -5.54 -4.41 0.96
N GLY A 61 -5.16 -5.66 0.65
CA GLY A 61 -5.59 -6.38 -0.55
C GLY A 61 -6.95 -7.08 -0.36
N GLY A 62 -7.32 -7.94 -1.32
CA GLY A 62 -8.53 -8.77 -1.23
C GLY A 62 -9.51 -8.55 -2.38
N GLY A 63 -9.02 -8.15 -3.57
CA GLY A 63 -9.80 -8.08 -4.82
C GLY A 63 -11.01 -7.15 -4.77
N PHE A 64 -11.06 -6.19 -3.86
CA PHE A 64 -12.23 -5.32 -3.61
C PHE A 64 -13.49 -6.06 -3.14
N ILE A 65 -13.39 -7.34 -2.76
CA ILE A 65 -14.51 -8.17 -2.29
C ILE A 65 -14.36 -8.60 -0.83
N MET A 66 -13.13 -8.63 -0.32
CA MET A 66 -12.78 -9.07 1.03
C MET A 66 -11.56 -8.32 1.56
N GLY A 67 -11.12 -8.68 2.78
CA GLY A 67 -10.00 -8.06 3.47
C GLY A 67 -10.46 -7.06 4.52
N ARG A 68 -9.54 -6.68 5.37
CA ARG A 68 -9.74 -5.71 6.44
C ARG A 68 -8.40 -5.12 6.88
N ARG A 69 -8.44 -3.93 7.50
CA ARG A 69 -7.27 -3.18 7.95
C ARG A 69 -6.40 -3.91 8.98
N ASP A 70 -6.96 -4.84 9.77
CA ASP A 70 -6.27 -5.61 10.81
C ASP A 70 -6.20 -7.11 10.48
N ASP A 71 -6.01 -7.44 9.22
CA ASP A 71 -5.95 -8.82 8.76
C ASP A 71 -4.73 -9.55 9.39
N PRO A 72 -4.90 -10.74 10.00
CA PRO A 72 -3.82 -11.43 10.70
C PRO A 72 -2.55 -11.67 9.88
N TRP A 73 -2.66 -11.83 8.56
CA TRP A 73 -1.51 -12.10 7.70
C TRP A 73 -0.55 -10.91 7.56
N VAL A 74 -1.03 -9.68 7.69
CA VAL A 74 -0.19 -8.46 7.58
C VAL A 74 0.40 -8.05 8.93
N MET A 75 -0.14 -8.52 10.04
CA MET A 75 0.31 -8.12 11.39
C MET A 75 1.80 -8.36 11.67
N PRO A 76 2.44 -9.46 11.19
CA PRO A 76 3.90 -9.61 11.36
C PRO A 76 4.70 -8.49 10.69
N TRP A 77 4.26 -7.97 9.56
CA TRP A 77 4.88 -6.86 8.87
C TRP A 77 4.67 -5.52 9.62
N PHE A 78 3.45 -5.26 10.13
CA PHE A 78 3.20 -4.09 10.98
C PHE A 78 4.09 -4.10 12.22
N LYS A 79 4.22 -5.27 12.86
CA LYS A 79 5.11 -5.44 14.00
C LYS A 79 6.56 -5.11 13.63
N LEU A 80 7.06 -5.61 12.50
CA LEU A 80 8.40 -5.32 12.00
C LEU A 80 8.61 -3.82 11.79
N LEU A 81 7.66 -3.14 11.16
CA LEU A 81 7.69 -1.69 10.96
C LEU A 81 7.74 -0.94 12.30
N ASN A 82 6.84 -1.28 13.24
CA ASN A 82 6.82 -0.64 14.56
C ASN A 82 8.12 -0.87 15.36
N GLU A 83 8.69 -2.07 15.32
CA GLU A 83 9.97 -2.40 15.95
C GLU A 83 11.15 -1.63 15.34
N ASN A 84 11.02 -1.20 14.08
CA ASN A 84 11.97 -0.33 13.39
C ASN A 84 11.60 1.16 13.49
N GLY A 85 10.66 1.53 14.35
CA GLY A 85 10.33 2.92 14.66
C GLY A 85 9.35 3.59 13.68
N TYR A 86 8.73 2.85 12.76
CA TYR A 86 7.71 3.39 11.86
C TYR A 86 6.32 3.29 12.47
N ARG A 87 5.55 4.37 12.43
CA ARG A 87 4.10 4.34 12.69
C ARG A 87 3.40 3.71 11.51
N VAL A 88 2.38 2.87 11.77
CA VAL A 88 1.52 2.32 10.73
C VAL A 88 0.09 2.84 10.94
N VAL A 89 -0.50 3.35 9.89
CA VAL A 89 -1.93 3.70 9.82
C VAL A 89 -2.57 2.79 8.79
N SER A 90 -3.36 1.82 9.23
CA SER A 90 -4.06 0.90 8.34
C SER A 90 -5.52 1.33 8.20
N VAL A 91 -5.99 1.50 6.96
CA VAL A 91 -7.28 2.12 6.67
C VAL A 91 -8.27 1.13 6.06
N ASP A 92 -9.56 1.29 6.39
CA ASP A 92 -10.66 0.67 5.67
C ASP A 92 -10.94 1.42 4.36
N TYR A 93 -11.45 0.68 3.39
CA TYR A 93 -12.07 1.23 2.19
C TYR A 93 -13.27 0.37 1.78
N ARG A 94 -14.22 0.95 1.04
CA ARG A 94 -15.41 0.24 0.55
C ARG A 94 -15.02 -0.89 -0.40
N LEU A 95 -15.54 -2.09 -0.14
CA LEU A 95 -15.33 -3.27 -0.98
C LEU A 95 -16.24 -3.20 -2.21
N GLY A 96 -15.86 -2.39 -3.20
CA GLY A 96 -16.69 -2.00 -4.33
C GLY A 96 -17.11 -3.11 -5.29
N LEU A 97 -16.51 -4.31 -5.17
CA LEU A 97 -16.89 -5.51 -5.94
C LEU A 97 -17.61 -6.57 -5.10
N LYS A 98 -17.82 -6.32 -3.80
CA LYS A 98 -18.54 -7.27 -2.94
C LYS A 98 -19.96 -7.47 -3.43
N GLY A 99 -20.29 -8.73 -3.79
CA GLY A 99 -21.60 -9.09 -4.35
C GLY A 99 -21.78 -8.75 -5.84
N VAL A 100 -20.77 -8.22 -6.49
CA VAL A 100 -20.77 -7.99 -7.95
C VAL A 100 -20.32 -9.27 -8.64
N ARG A 101 -21.12 -9.75 -9.62
CA ARG A 101 -20.72 -10.88 -10.44
C ARG A 101 -19.77 -10.42 -11.55
N MET A 102 -18.50 -10.70 -11.39
CA MET A 102 -17.49 -10.45 -12.42
C MET A 102 -17.56 -11.53 -13.51
N ARG A 103 -17.25 -11.15 -14.75
CA ARG A 103 -17.17 -12.06 -15.89
C ARG A 103 -16.05 -11.59 -16.81
N PHE A 104 -15.14 -12.50 -17.15
CA PHE A 104 -13.93 -12.20 -17.94
C PHE A 104 -14.01 -12.74 -19.38
N ASP A 105 -15.22 -13.12 -19.85
CA ASP A 105 -15.44 -13.43 -21.26
C ASP A 105 -15.44 -12.16 -22.13
N LEU A 106 -15.21 -12.33 -23.42
CA LEU A 106 -15.03 -11.25 -24.39
C LEU A 106 -16.18 -10.19 -24.37
N PHE A 107 -17.42 -10.62 -24.07
CA PHE A 107 -18.60 -9.75 -24.08
C PHE A 107 -18.73 -8.92 -22.80
N HIS A 108 -18.13 -9.35 -21.69
CA HIS A 108 -18.25 -8.71 -20.38
C HIS A 108 -16.96 -8.03 -19.90
N LEU A 109 -15.88 -8.15 -20.68
CA LEU A 109 -14.57 -7.64 -20.27
C LEU A 109 -14.60 -6.13 -19.96
N ILE A 110 -15.25 -5.35 -20.80
CA ILE A 110 -15.38 -3.89 -20.60
C ILE A 110 -16.21 -3.60 -19.35
N GLN A 111 -17.28 -4.36 -19.12
CA GLN A 111 -18.13 -4.18 -17.94
C GLN A 111 -17.36 -4.48 -16.65
N SER A 112 -16.63 -5.59 -16.63
CA SER A 112 -15.80 -5.97 -15.50
C SER A 112 -14.66 -4.96 -15.25
N ALA A 113 -14.04 -4.44 -16.30
CA ALA A 113 -13.07 -3.36 -16.21
C ALA A 113 -13.69 -2.07 -15.61
N ASN A 114 -14.91 -1.72 -16.02
CA ASN A 114 -15.64 -0.58 -15.45
C ASN A 114 -15.94 -0.78 -13.96
N TYR A 115 -16.34 -1.98 -13.54
CA TYR A 115 -16.60 -2.28 -12.14
C TYR A 115 -15.31 -2.18 -11.32
N THR A 116 -14.20 -2.74 -11.83
CA THR A 116 -12.89 -2.64 -11.17
C THR A 116 -12.44 -1.17 -11.04
N LYS A 117 -12.56 -0.38 -12.14
CA LYS A 117 -12.21 1.04 -12.08
C LYS A 117 -13.02 1.80 -11.02
N LYS A 118 -14.34 1.57 -10.96
CA LYS A 118 -15.19 2.16 -9.92
C LYS A 118 -14.78 1.74 -8.52
N ALA A 119 -14.41 0.47 -8.32
CA ALA A 119 -13.96 -0.01 -7.02
C ALA A 119 -12.62 0.65 -6.60
N VAL A 120 -11.69 0.84 -7.54
CA VAL A 120 -10.47 1.62 -7.30
C VAL A 120 -10.82 3.06 -6.92
N ASP A 121 -11.70 3.72 -7.69
CA ASP A 121 -12.11 5.10 -7.43
C ASP A 121 -12.74 5.28 -6.05
N MET A 122 -13.60 4.34 -5.64
CA MET A 122 -14.18 4.32 -4.29
C MET A 122 -13.09 4.16 -3.22
N GLY A 123 -12.09 3.30 -3.46
CA GLY A 123 -10.96 3.12 -2.55
C GLY A 123 -10.11 4.39 -2.43
N VAL A 124 -9.86 5.09 -3.53
CA VAL A 124 -9.14 6.38 -3.53
C VAL A 124 -9.91 7.43 -2.69
N GLU A 125 -11.22 7.56 -2.90
CA GLU A 125 -12.06 8.46 -2.10
C GLU A 125 -11.97 8.17 -0.59
N ASP A 126 -11.97 6.89 -0.22
CA ASP A 126 -11.96 6.47 1.17
C ASP A 126 -10.57 6.66 1.83
N VAL A 127 -9.49 6.40 1.07
CA VAL A 127 -8.11 6.72 1.51
C VAL A 127 -7.94 8.23 1.67
N PHE A 128 -8.41 9.04 0.74
CA PHE A 128 -8.33 10.50 0.84
C PHE A 128 -9.15 11.03 2.03
N ALA A 129 -10.30 10.42 2.34
CA ALA A 129 -11.05 10.75 3.55
C ALA A 129 -10.24 10.45 4.82
N SER A 130 -9.48 9.34 4.84
CA SER A 130 -8.60 9.00 5.95
C SER A 130 -7.44 10.00 6.10
N VAL A 131 -6.83 10.41 4.98
CA VAL A 131 -5.78 11.45 4.97
C VAL A 131 -6.35 12.79 5.47
N ARG A 132 -7.55 13.16 5.03
CA ARG A 132 -8.23 14.36 5.50
C ARG A 132 -8.52 14.31 7.00
N TYR A 133 -9.00 13.16 7.49
CA TYR A 133 -9.22 12.96 8.92
C TYR A 133 -7.94 13.15 9.73
N LEU A 134 -6.81 12.59 9.28
CA LEU A 134 -5.51 12.77 9.94
C LEU A 134 -5.09 14.25 9.99
N ALA A 135 -5.32 14.99 8.91
CA ALA A 135 -5.01 16.42 8.86
C ALA A 135 -5.90 17.25 9.81
N ASP A 136 -7.16 16.86 9.98
CA ASP A 136 -8.09 17.53 10.88
C ASP A 136 -7.88 17.16 12.36
N HIS A 137 -7.07 16.10 12.64
CA HIS A 137 -6.81 15.57 13.97
C HIS A 137 -5.30 15.51 14.27
N PRO A 138 -4.62 16.67 14.37
CA PRO A 138 -3.16 16.72 14.61
C PRO A 138 -2.73 16.08 15.93
N GLU A 139 -3.65 15.89 16.88
CA GLU A 139 -3.41 15.18 18.15
C GLU A 139 -3.06 13.69 17.94
N ILE A 140 -3.36 13.09 16.77
CA ILE A 140 -2.92 11.73 16.40
C ILE A 140 -1.40 11.70 16.18
N GLY A 141 -0.79 12.86 15.89
CA GLY A 141 0.65 13.00 15.78
C GLY A 141 1.24 12.45 14.48
N VAL A 142 0.44 12.38 13.40
CA VAL A 142 0.95 12.04 12.05
C VAL A 142 1.47 13.31 11.39
N ASP A 143 2.72 13.28 10.95
CA ASP A 143 3.27 14.33 10.10
C ASP A 143 2.70 14.21 8.67
N MET A 144 1.91 15.19 8.27
CA MET A 144 1.21 15.20 6.97
C MET A 144 2.14 15.37 5.77
N ASP A 145 3.36 15.87 5.97
CA ASP A 145 4.37 16.01 4.93
C ASP A 145 5.24 14.74 4.80
N ASN A 146 5.06 13.76 5.69
CA ASN A 146 5.90 12.57 5.78
C ASN A 146 5.08 11.27 5.83
N ILE A 147 4.16 11.10 4.86
CA ILE A 147 3.33 9.90 4.71
C ILE A 147 3.78 9.09 3.50
N VAL A 148 4.16 7.83 3.72
CA VAL A 148 4.38 6.84 2.66
C VAL A 148 3.12 5.99 2.54
N ILE A 149 2.47 6.01 1.38
CA ILE A 149 1.33 5.14 1.12
C ILE A 149 1.82 3.78 0.63
N SER A 150 1.29 2.71 1.23
CA SER A 150 1.64 1.33 0.89
C SER A 150 0.40 0.50 0.66
N GLY A 151 0.47 -0.45 -0.24
CA GLY A 151 -0.67 -1.36 -0.45
C GLY A 151 -0.30 -2.68 -1.09
N SER A 152 -1.20 -3.64 -0.90
CA SER A 152 -1.14 -5.00 -1.40
C SER A 152 -2.24 -5.23 -2.44
N SER A 153 -1.92 -5.79 -3.64
CA SER A 153 -2.95 -6.20 -4.62
C SER A 153 -3.93 -5.05 -4.93
N ALA A 154 -5.22 -5.23 -4.65
CA ALA A 154 -6.25 -4.18 -4.76
C ALA A 154 -5.85 -2.89 -4.02
N GLY A 155 -5.28 -3.02 -2.81
CA GLY A 155 -4.76 -1.88 -2.05
C GLY A 155 -3.56 -1.20 -2.72
N ALA A 156 -2.71 -1.96 -3.41
CA ALA A 156 -1.60 -1.38 -4.20
C ALA A 156 -2.14 -0.62 -5.42
N MET A 157 -3.20 -1.11 -6.05
CA MET A 157 -3.89 -0.39 -7.13
C MET A 157 -4.47 0.93 -6.62
N ILE A 158 -5.10 0.93 -5.44
CA ILE A 158 -5.59 2.15 -4.78
C ILE A 158 -4.42 3.09 -4.49
N SER A 159 -3.32 2.60 -3.89
CA SER A 159 -2.17 3.41 -3.48
C SER A 159 -1.50 4.13 -4.67
N LEU A 160 -1.26 3.41 -5.77
CA LEU A 160 -0.74 3.99 -7.01
C LEU A 160 -1.71 5.02 -7.61
N SER A 161 -3.02 4.76 -7.54
CA SER A 161 -4.04 5.68 -8.03
C SER A 161 -4.16 6.92 -7.15
N CYS A 162 -4.00 6.79 -5.81
CA CYS A 162 -3.96 7.92 -4.89
C CYS A 162 -2.82 8.89 -5.24
N GLU A 163 -1.61 8.37 -5.49
CA GLU A 163 -0.48 9.21 -5.90
C GLU A 163 -0.75 9.90 -7.25
N LEU A 164 -1.25 9.14 -8.24
CA LEU A 164 -1.58 9.70 -9.54
C LEU A 164 -2.62 10.83 -9.43
N GLU A 165 -3.69 10.63 -8.65
CA GLU A 165 -4.75 11.62 -8.50
C GLU A 165 -4.33 12.83 -7.66
N ALA A 166 -3.53 12.64 -6.61
CA ALA A 166 -2.94 13.73 -5.84
C ALA A 166 -2.01 14.59 -6.71
N CYS A 167 -1.14 13.97 -7.52
CA CYS A 167 -0.28 14.68 -8.48
C CYS A 167 -1.07 15.44 -9.54
N ASN A 168 -2.20 14.89 -9.99
CA ASN A 168 -3.02 15.48 -11.05
C ASN A 168 -4.11 16.43 -10.53
N ARG A 169 -4.26 16.56 -9.21
CA ARG A 169 -5.28 17.41 -8.56
C ARG A 169 -6.67 17.15 -9.12
N THR A 170 -7.05 15.87 -9.17
CA THR A 170 -8.40 15.48 -9.64
C THR A 170 -9.46 15.96 -8.65
N VAL A 171 -10.73 15.91 -9.07
CA VAL A 171 -11.87 16.28 -8.20
C VAL A 171 -11.87 15.48 -6.90
N ARG A 172 -11.48 14.19 -6.92
CA ARG A 172 -11.36 13.39 -5.69
C ARG A 172 -10.25 13.88 -4.77
N ALA A 173 -9.19 14.45 -5.32
CA ALA A 173 -8.08 14.98 -4.54
C ALA A 173 -8.35 16.36 -3.91
N GLU A 174 -9.48 17.03 -4.24
CA GLU A 174 -9.85 18.32 -3.66
C GLU A 174 -10.09 18.27 -2.14
N ILE A 175 -10.41 17.08 -1.59
CA ILE A 175 -10.56 16.87 -0.14
C ILE A 175 -9.22 16.91 0.61
N LEU A 176 -8.11 16.64 -0.07
CA LEU A 176 -6.79 16.63 0.53
C LEU A 176 -6.39 18.04 1.02
N PRO A 177 -5.54 18.15 2.05
CA PRO A 177 -4.99 19.44 2.47
C PRO A 177 -4.30 20.17 1.30
N GLU A 178 -4.32 21.50 1.35
CA GLU A 178 -3.63 22.29 0.35
C GLU A 178 -2.12 21.96 0.34
N GLY A 179 -1.57 21.70 -0.84
CA GLY A 179 -0.17 21.33 -1.00
C GLY A 179 0.18 19.89 -0.65
N PHE A 180 -0.78 19.09 -0.18
CA PHE A 180 -0.52 17.70 0.21
C PHE A 180 0.15 16.90 -0.91
N HIS A 181 1.09 16.07 -0.52
CA HIS A 181 1.78 15.07 -1.34
C HIS A 181 2.21 13.89 -0.48
N PHE A 182 2.26 12.70 -1.06
CA PHE A 182 2.87 11.56 -0.38
C PHE A 182 4.41 11.67 -0.44
N ALA A 183 5.07 11.21 0.61
CA ALA A 183 6.53 11.12 0.67
C ALA A 183 7.08 9.93 -0.15
N GLY A 184 6.25 8.92 -0.39
CA GLY A 184 6.60 7.75 -1.19
C GLY A 184 5.41 6.82 -1.40
N VAL A 185 5.54 5.92 -2.38
CA VAL A 185 4.60 4.81 -2.62
C VAL A 185 5.33 3.49 -2.51
N MET A 186 4.78 2.52 -1.78
CA MET A 186 5.21 1.11 -1.80
C MET A 186 4.08 0.23 -2.33
N SER A 187 4.28 -0.38 -3.48
CA SER A 187 3.27 -1.16 -4.21
C SER A 187 3.68 -2.62 -4.32
N PHE A 188 2.90 -3.51 -3.70
CA PHE A 188 3.08 -4.95 -3.75
C PHE A 188 2.04 -5.57 -4.70
N ALA A 189 2.49 -5.96 -5.91
CA ALA A 189 1.66 -6.49 -7.00
C ALA A 189 0.52 -5.52 -7.38
N GLY A 190 0.86 -4.26 -7.68
CA GLY A 190 -0.10 -3.22 -8.02
C GLY A 190 -0.08 -2.83 -9.50
N ALA A 191 -1.15 -2.15 -9.91
CA ALA A 191 -1.31 -1.56 -11.24
C ALA A 191 -2.19 -0.31 -11.17
N ILE A 192 -2.13 0.55 -12.18
CA ILE A 192 -3.08 1.65 -12.34
C ILE A 192 -4.18 1.24 -13.32
N MET A 193 -5.45 1.34 -12.90
CA MET A 193 -6.59 1.24 -13.80
C MET A 193 -6.91 2.60 -14.41
N SER A 194 -6.96 2.68 -15.74
CA SER A 194 -7.30 3.90 -16.46
C SER A 194 -8.28 3.64 -17.60
N ASP A 195 -9.22 4.55 -17.80
CA ASP A 195 -10.15 4.62 -18.91
C ASP A 195 -9.80 5.74 -19.91
N SER A 196 -8.78 6.51 -19.58
CA SER A 196 -8.31 7.66 -20.33
C SER A 196 -6.98 7.43 -21.07
N GLY A 197 -6.48 6.20 -21.06
CA GLY A 197 -5.23 5.81 -21.72
C GLY A 197 -4.06 5.67 -20.75
N LYS A 198 -2.85 5.84 -21.26
CA LYS A 198 -1.62 5.73 -20.47
C LYS A 198 -1.63 6.71 -19.29
N PRO A 199 -1.38 6.24 -18.06
CA PRO A 199 -1.26 7.14 -16.91
C PRO A 199 -0.19 8.20 -17.14
N ALA A 200 -0.46 9.44 -16.72
CA ALA A 200 0.48 10.53 -16.84
C ALA A 200 0.38 11.45 -15.63
N TYR A 201 1.52 11.77 -15.03
CA TYR A 201 1.62 12.67 -13.91
C TYR A 201 1.75 14.12 -14.40
N GLN A 202 0.91 15.03 -13.91
CA GLN A 202 0.99 16.48 -14.18
C GLN A 202 2.07 17.17 -13.34
N ARG A 203 2.35 16.65 -12.14
CA ARG A 203 3.48 17.01 -11.29
C ARG A 203 4.38 15.79 -11.12
N SER A 204 5.65 15.99 -10.79
CA SER A 204 6.54 14.87 -10.44
C SER A 204 5.95 14.06 -9.29
N PRO A 205 5.78 12.74 -9.46
CA PRO A 205 5.37 11.89 -8.38
C PRO A 205 6.47 11.75 -7.33
N CYS A 206 6.07 11.36 -6.13
CA CYS A 206 7.01 10.92 -5.11
C CYS A 206 7.77 9.65 -5.56
N PRO A 207 8.89 9.27 -4.89
CA PRO A 207 9.57 8.01 -5.13
C PRO A 207 8.63 6.81 -5.02
N GLN A 208 8.80 5.80 -5.89
CA GLN A 208 7.95 4.61 -5.92
C GLN A 208 8.76 3.33 -5.79
N LEU A 209 8.39 2.47 -4.83
CA LEU A 209 8.87 1.09 -4.72
C LEU A 209 7.81 0.15 -5.29
N LEU A 210 8.21 -0.64 -6.30
CA LEU A 210 7.34 -1.56 -7.03
C LEU A 210 7.87 -2.97 -6.89
N ILE A 211 7.11 -3.86 -6.25
CA ILE A 211 7.45 -5.27 -6.06
C ILE A 211 6.39 -6.10 -6.78
N HIS A 212 6.79 -6.90 -7.80
CA HIS A 212 5.82 -7.58 -8.63
C HIS A 212 6.36 -8.90 -9.20
N GLY A 213 5.53 -9.94 -9.23
CA GLY A 213 5.82 -11.21 -9.88
C GLY A 213 5.67 -11.10 -11.41
N THR A 214 6.64 -11.64 -12.15
CA THR A 214 6.63 -11.52 -13.63
C THR A 214 5.54 -12.35 -14.31
N LYS A 215 4.94 -13.30 -13.58
CA LYS A 215 3.82 -14.16 -14.05
C LYS A 215 2.51 -13.89 -13.31
N ASP A 216 2.34 -12.66 -12.78
CA ASP A 216 1.10 -12.30 -12.10
C ASP A 216 -0.08 -12.37 -13.07
N GLY A 217 -1.03 -13.25 -12.75
CA GLY A 217 -2.25 -13.48 -13.53
C GLY A 217 -3.49 -12.76 -12.99
N ALA A 218 -3.39 -12.16 -11.79
CA ALA A 218 -4.49 -11.43 -11.15
C ALA A 218 -4.38 -9.92 -11.35
N VAL A 219 -3.20 -9.35 -11.14
CA VAL A 219 -2.91 -7.94 -11.42
C VAL A 219 -1.84 -7.87 -12.50
N ALA A 220 -2.12 -7.17 -13.59
CA ALA A 220 -1.21 -7.11 -14.71
C ALA A 220 0.20 -6.65 -14.31
N TYR A 221 1.22 -7.44 -14.64
CA TYR A 221 2.61 -7.05 -14.51
C TYR A 221 3.02 -6.06 -15.62
N GLU A 222 2.61 -6.33 -16.86
CA GLU A 222 2.75 -5.42 -18.01
C GLU A 222 1.44 -4.62 -18.18
N LYS A 223 0.85 -4.62 -19.36
CA LYS A 223 -0.42 -3.95 -19.65
C LYS A 223 -1.44 -4.97 -20.15
N ILE A 224 -2.65 -4.91 -19.59
CA ILE A 224 -3.83 -5.56 -20.14
C ILE A 224 -4.86 -4.48 -20.46
N GLY A 225 -5.45 -4.51 -21.65
CA GLY A 225 -6.51 -3.56 -21.99
C GLY A 225 -6.70 -3.38 -23.48
N PHE A 226 -7.73 -2.58 -23.82
CA PHE A 226 -8.11 -2.28 -25.19
C PHE A 226 -8.39 -0.78 -25.37
N GLY A 227 -7.84 -0.20 -26.43
CA GLY A 227 -8.00 1.23 -26.72
C GLY A 227 -7.46 2.10 -25.57
N ARG A 228 -8.33 2.92 -24.97
CA ARG A 228 -8.00 3.80 -23.83
C ARG A 228 -8.13 3.10 -22.48
N TRP A 229 -8.84 1.98 -22.42
CA TRP A 229 -9.00 1.17 -21.21
C TRP A 229 -7.79 0.29 -20.96
N GLY A 230 -7.33 0.25 -19.74
CA GLY A 230 -6.27 -0.65 -19.37
C GLY A 230 -5.96 -0.71 -17.89
N MET A 231 -5.42 -1.87 -17.51
CA MET A 231 -4.68 -2.08 -16.28
C MET A 231 -3.19 -1.99 -16.64
N PHE A 232 -2.51 -1.01 -16.08
CA PHE A 232 -1.12 -0.67 -16.38
C PHE A 232 -0.25 -1.12 -15.19
N GLY A 233 0.41 -2.27 -15.35
CA GLY A 233 1.19 -2.90 -14.29
C GLY A 233 2.55 -2.29 -14.04
N SER A 234 3.23 -2.76 -13.01
CA SER A 234 4.48 -2.17 -12.53
C SER A 234 5.56 -2.08 -13.61
N SER A 235 5.71 -3.13 -14.45
CA SER A 235 6.68 -3.12 -15.56
C SER A 235 6.35 -2.05 -16.60
N TYR A 236 5.09 -1.94 -16.98
CA TYR A 236 4.65 -0.92 -17.92
C TYR A 236 4.82 0.49 -17.34
N LEU A 237 4.44 0.70 -16.07
CA LEU A 237 4.59 1.99 -15.41
C LEU A 237 6.04 2.46 -15.40
N VAL A 238 6.99 1.56 -15.11
CA VAL A 238 8.41 1.89 -15.18
C VAL A 238 8.81 2.29 -16.59
N LYS A 239 8.62 1.41 -17.57
CA LYS A 239 9.10 1.60 -18.94
C LYS A 239 8.48 2.79 -19.68
N GLU A 240 7.20 3.03 -19.44
CA GLU A 240 6.43 3.97 -20.26
C GLU A 240 6.10 5.28 -19.53
N VAL A 241 6.16 5.30 -18.19
CA VAL A 241 5.70 6.45 -17.41
C VAL A 241 6.82 7.06 -16.57
N LEU A 242 7.55 6.24 -15.79
CA LEU A 242 8.50 6.74 -14.80
C LEU A 242 9.87 7.01 -15.42
N GLU A 243 10.47 6.01 -16.06
CA GLU A 243 11.82 6.09 -16.65
C GLU A 243 11.95 7.18 -17.72
N PRO A 244 11.01 7.32 -18.71
CA PRO A 244 11.13 8.35 -19.74
C PRO A 244 11.07 9.79 -19.22
N LYS A 245 10.63 9.99 -17.98
CA LYS A 245 10.54 11.28 -17.31
C LYS A 245 11.64 11.49 -16.27
N GLY A 246 12.49 10.50 -16.03
CA GLY A 246 13.54 10.56 -15.01
C GLY A 246 12.99 10.60 -13.58
N TYR A 247 11.80 10.03 -13.33
CA TYR A 247 11.22 9.93 -11.99
C TYR A 247 11.95 8.88 -11.16
N THR A 248 11.93 9.05 -9.85
CA THR A 248 12.58 8.13 -8.91
C THR A 248 11.72 6.88 -8.71
N TYR A 249 12.30 5.71 -8.97
CA TYR A 249 11.64 4.44 -8.72
C TYR A 249 12.65 3.35 -8.34
N GLN A 250 12.15 2.34 -7.63
CA GLN A 250 12.84 1.07 -7.40
C GLN A 250 11.86 -0.04 -7.78
N ILE A 251 12.22 -0.89 -8.76
CA ILE A 251 11.41 -2.05 -9.13
C ILE A 251 12.20 -3.33 -8.89
N TYR A 252 11.56 -4.28 -8.20
CA TYR A 252 12.04 -5.64 -8.00
C TYR A 252 11.09 -6.60 -8.70
N ARG A 253 11.59 -7.19 -9.78
CA ARG A 253 10.90 -8.09 -10.71
C ARG A 253 11.14 -9.51 -10.26
N TYR A 254 10.21 -10.12 -9.56
CA TYR A 254 10.33 -11.49 -9.09
C TYR A 254 10.05 -12.45 -10.21
N LYS A 255 11.12 -13.03 -10.78
CA LYS A 255 11.07 -13.95 -11.92
C LYS A 255 10.26 -15.19 -11.56
N ASP A 256 9.34 -15.54 -12.46
CA ASP A 256 8.45 -16.69 -12.35
C ASP A 256 7.46 -16.68 -11.18
N HIS A 257 7.49 -15.68 -10.30
CA HIS A 257 6.47 -15.45 -9.28
C HIS A 257 5.19 -14.89 -9.87
N SER A 258 4.07 -15.20 -9.24
CA SER A 258 2.72 -14.80 -9.60
C SER A 258 2.23 -13.65 -8.68
N HIS A 259 0.95 -13.68 -8.30
CA HIS A 259 0.32 -12.72 -7.40
C HIS A 259 0.73 -12.89 -5.93
N ASP A 260 1.51 -13.89 -5.59
CA ASP A 260 2.08 -14.15 -4.27
C ASP A 260 2.93 -12.97 -3.75
N MET A 261 3.50 -12.16 -4.65
CA MET A 261 4.23 -10.95 -4.28
C MET A 261 3.35 -9.90 -3.57
N ALA A 262 2.04 -9.96 -3.73
CA ALA A 262 1.09 -9.13 -2.99
C ALA A 262 1.14 -9.37 -1.46
N ALA A 263 1.53 -10.56 -1.00
CA ALA A 263 1.61 -10.93 0.40
C ALA A 263 3.05 -11.00 0.94
N ASN A 264 4.06 -10.67 0.13
CA ASN A 264 5.46 -10.97 0.44
C ASN A 264 6.24 -9.77 1.03
N MET A 265 5.55 -8.87 1.73
CA MET A 265 6.14 -7.67 2.33
C MET A 265 7.23 -8.01 3.33
N LEU A 266 6.97 -8.97 4.24
CA LEU A 266 7.93 -9.31 5.28
C LEU A 266 9.28 -9.78 4.73
N ALA A 267 9.28 -10.52 3.62
CA ALA A 267 10.50 -11.00 2.96
C ALA A 267 11.23 -9.88 2.20
N ASN A 268 10.51 -8.82 1.81
CA ASN A 268 11.06 -7.68 1.07
C ASN A 268 11.53 -6.53 1.99
N TRP A 269 11.61 -6.77 3.29
CA TRP A 269 12.04 -5.73 4.24
C TRP A 269 13.39 -5.07 3.91
N PRO A 270 14.43 -5.76 3.43
CA PRO A 270 15.68 -5.10 3.03
C PRO A 270 15.50 -4.05 1.92
N GLU A 271 14.65 -4.33 0.94
CA GLU A 271 14.31 -3.45 -0.18
C GLU A 271 13.47 -2.25 0.29
N GLU A 272 12.45 -2.52 1.11
CA GLU A 272 11.60 -1.50 1.72
C GLU A 272 12.42 -0.55 2.60
N LYS A 273 13.26 -1.11 3.47
CA LYS A 273 14.14 -0.31 4.36
C LYS A 273 15.07 0.59 3.55
N ARG A 274 15.71 0.05 2.49
CA ARG A 274 16.56 0.85 1.60
C ARG A 274 15.76 1.97 0.94
N PHE A 275 14.56 1.68 0.46
CA PHE A 275 13.69 2.68 -0.15
C PHE A 275 13.33 3.79 0.83
N LEU A 276 12.88 3.43 2.03
CA LEU A 276 12.50 4.37 3.09
C LEU A 276 13.69 5.22 3.53
N GLU A 277 14.85 4.62 3.81
CA GLU A 277 16.01 5.35 4.32
C GLU A 277 16.71 6.20 3.26
N VAL A 278 16.82 5.71 2.02
CA VAL A 278 17.60 6.39 0.98
C VAL A 278 16.75 7.34 0.15
N SER A 279 15.62 6.86 -0.36
CA SER A 279 14.81 7.66 -1.30
C SER A 279 13.83 8.57 -0.59
N VAL A 280 13.17 8.10 0.49
CA VAL A 280 12.21 8.90 1.24
C VAL A 280 12.92 9.82 2.23
N MET A 281 13.49 9.26 3.30
CA MET A 281 14.12 10.05 4.37
C MET A 281 15.37 10.78 3.90
N GLY A 282 16.20 10.14 3.06
CA GLY A 282 17.44 10.70 2.54
C GLY A 282 17.25 11.63 1.34
N GLY A 283 16.06 11.68 0.73
CA GLY A 283 15.75 12.51 -0.44
C GLY A 283 16.62 12.23 -1.67
N LYS A 284 17.25 11.03 -1.74
CA LYS A 284 18.16 10.69 -2.85
C LYS A 284 17.38 10.02 -4.00
N PRO A 285 17.54 10.51 -5.24
CA PRO A 285 16.88 9.93 -6.41
C PRO A 285 17.54 8.60 -6.83
N LEU A 286 17.38 7.58 -6.00
CA LEU A 286 17.94 6.25 -6.28
C LEU A 286 16.98 5.50 -7.22
N VAL A 287 17.50 5.15 -8.42
CA VAL A 287 16.79 4.32 -9.39
C VAL A 287 17.37 2.90 -9.33
N ILE A 288 16.48 1.92 -9.14
CA ILE A 288 16.82 0.48 -9.19
C ILE A 288 15.83 -0.21 -10.13
N ASP A 289 16.35 -0.98 -11.09
CA ASP A 289 15.59 -1.96 -11.87
C ASP A 289 16.29 -3.31 -11.71
N SER A 290 15.70 -4.20 -10.92
CA SER A 290 16.32 -5.47 -10.54
C SER A 290 15.40 -6.64 -10.83
N THR A 291 15.93 -7.70 -11.41
CA THR A 291 15.26 -8.99 -11.53
C THR A 291 15.78 -9.90 -10.42
N VAL A 292 14.87 -10.35 -9.57
CA VAL A 292 15.15 -11.30 -8.49
C VAL A 292 14.85 -12.71 -9.00
N ASP A 293 15.89 -13.55 -9.05
CA ASP A 293 15.80 -14.98 -9.42
C ASP A 293 16.32 -15.77 -8.23
N ASP A 294 15.45 -15.97 -7.22
CA ASP A 294 15.79 -16.69 -5.99
C ASP A 294 15.13 -18.08 -5.98
N PRO A 295 15.88 -19.14 -6.28
CA PRO A 295 15.32 -20.50 -6.32
C PRO A 295 14.95 -21.03 -4.93
N THR A 296 15.31 -20.34 -3.85
CA THR A 296 14.96 -20.74 -2.47
C THR A 296 13.62 -20.17 -2.03
N MET A 297 13.15 -19.12 -2.69
CA MET A 297 11.84 -18.53 -2.43
C MET A 297 10.75 -19.41 -3.06
N PRO A 298 9.81 -19.94 -2.24
CA PRO A 298 8.75 -20.78 -2.79
C PRO A 298 7.84 -19.98 -3.71
N VAL A 299 7.66 -20.47 -4.93
CA VAL A 299 6.65 -19.94 -5.86
C VAL A 299 5.30 -20.54 -5.47
N TRP A 300 4.38 -19.71 -5.00
CA TRP A 300 3.02 -20.12 -4.69
C TRP A 300 2.24 -20.33 -5.99
N GLN A 301 1.16 -21.13 -5.92
CA GLN A 301 0.31 -21.37 -7.10
C GLN A 301 -0.11 -20.04 -7.72
N SER A 302 -0.13 -20.02 -9.07
CA SER A 302 -0.58 -18.83 -9.81
C SER A 302 -2.04 -18.53 -9.45
N VAL A 303 -2.30 -17.39 -8.83
CA VAL A 303 -3.64 -16.87 -8.60
C VAL A 303 -4.05 -16.06 -9.81
N THR A 304 -5.20 -16.37 -10.38
CA THR A 304 -5.80 -15.66 -11.51
C THR A 304 -7.03 -14.86 -11.08
N LEU A 305 -7.58 -14.06 -11.97
CA LEU A 305 -8.83 -13.34 -11.72
C LEU A 305 -10.00 -14.31 -11.44
N ASP A 306 -10.04 -15.46 -12.12
CA ASP A 306 -11.08 -16.49 -11.92
C ASP A 306 -10.98 -17.18 -10.55
N ASP A 307 -9.79 -17.14 -9.91
CA ASP A 307 -9.61 -17.67 -8.54
C ASP A 307 -10.07 -16.67 -7.47
N ILE A 308 -10.20 -15.39 -7.81
CA ILE A 308 -10.58 -14.30 -6.89
C ILE A 308 -12.08 -14.03 -6.96
N TYR A 309 -12.70 -14.09 -8.15
CA TYR A 309 -14.08 -13.70 -8.45
C TYR A 309 -14.95 -14.85 -8.93
#